data_8236af08c70f2bb3d7dbdc1534dbce17
#
_entry.id   8236af08c70f2bb3d7dbdc1534dbce17
#
_cell.length_a   1.000
_cell.length_b   1.000
_cell.length_c   1.000
_cell.angle_alpha   90.00
_cell.angle_beta   90.00
_cell.angle_gamma   90.00
#
_symmetry.space_group_name_H-M   'P 1'
#
loop_
_entity.id
_entity.type
_entity.pdbx_description
1 polymer ?
#
loop_
_entity_poly.entity_id
_entity_poly.type
_entity_poly.pdbx_seq_one_letter_code
_entity_poly.pdbx_strand_id
1 'polypeptide(L)'
;MLTFMAEIRFPMIDAILQFNKQFVQEKGYEPYLTDKFPAKKLAVLSCMDTRLTVLLQEALGLRNGDAKIIKNAGAVIPSPWDSAMQSLIVAVYELGVEEIMVVAHTDCGACNMSFGHFRKEMLRRGIPEVNLQRTDVDLGRWLEGFHDTEASVRATVETIGHHPLMPKDIIVRGFIMETETGALTEVK
;
A
#
# COMPACT_ATOMS: atom_id res chain seq x y z
N MET A 1 -24.82 28.46 34.58
CA MET A 1 -24.98 28.69 33.13
C MET A 1 -23.61 28.43 32.52
N LEU A 2 -23.31 27.15 32.21
CA LEU A 2 -22.04 26.70 31.62
C LEU A 2 -22.16 26.85 30.10
N THR A 3 -21.44 27.83 29.57
CA THR A 3 -21.33 28.05 28.14
C THR A 3 -20.54 26.91 27.52
N PHE A 4 -21.20 26.06 26.75
CA PHE A 4 -20.56 25.10 25.87
C PHE A 4 -19.75 25.88 24.81
N MET A 5 -18.45 26.06 25.03
CA MET A 5 -17.55 26.43 23.96
C MET A 5 -17.49 25.21 23.01
N ALA A 6 -18.15 25.33 21.86
CA ALA A 6 -17.94 24.39 20.76
C ALA A 6 -16.44 24.42 20.43
N GLU A 7 -15.73 23.35 20.72
CA GLU A 7 -14.37 23.15 20.21
C GLU A 7 -14.44 23.30 18.69
N ILE A 8 -13.84 24.34 18.16
CA ILE A 8 -13.62 24.51 16.72
C ILE A 8 -12.68 23.37 16.35
N ARG A 9 -13.23 22.26 15.91
CA ARG A 9 -12.49 21.11 15.42
C ARG A 9 -11.94 21.50 14.04
N PHE A 10 -10.72 22.03 13.99
CA PHE A 10 -10.03 22.25 12.72
C PHE A 10 -9.99 20.93 11.93
N PRO A 11 -10.30 20.94 10.63
CA PRO A 11 -10.11 19.76 9.80
C PRO A 11 -8.69 19.20 9.99
N MET A 12 -8.55 17.89 10.07
CA MET A 12 -7.23 17.23 10.29
C MET A 12 -6.18 17.71 9.27
N ILE A 13 -6.60 17.94 8.03
CA ILE A 13 -5.72 18.45 6.96
C ILE A 13 -5.12 19.81 7.33
N ASP A 14 -5.90 20.73 7.92
CA ASP A 14 -5.40 22.04 8.32
C ASP A 14 -4.38 21.95 9.46
N ALA A 15 -4.59 21.05 10.41
CA ALA A 15 -3.63 20.76 11.47
C ALA A 15 -2.31 20.22 10.92
N ILE A 16 -2.38 19.31 9.92
CA ILE A 16 -1.21 18.76 9.23
C ILE A 16 -0.47 19.86 8.47
N LEU A 17 -1.17 20.78 7.81
CA LEU A 17 -0.54 21.90 7.09
C LEU A 17 0.17 22.88 8.04
N GLN A 18 -0.39 23.13 9.22
CA GLN A 18 0.27 23.94 10.24
C GLN A 18 1.55 23.29 10.75
N PHE A 19 1.48 21.98 11.09
CA PHE A 19 2.67 21.21 11.49
C PHE A 19 3.75 21.22 10.39
N ASN A 20 3.36 21.02 9.13
CA ASN A 20 4.30 21.01 8.00
C ASN A 20 5.05 22.35 7.86
N LYS A 21 4.38 23.49 8.04
CA LYS A 21 5.05 24.82 8.03
C LYS A 21 6.14 24.90 9.09
N GLN A 22 5.83 24.46 10.30
CA GLN A 22 6.81 24.43 11.39
C GLN A 22 7.97 23.48 11.09
N PHE A 23 7.68 22.24 10.63
CA PHE A 23 8.69 21.27 10.25
C PHE A 23 9.68 21.81 9.21
N VAL A 24 9.19 22.55 8.21
CA VAL A 24 10.04 23.18 7.19
C VAL A 24 10.86 24.33 7.79
N GLN A 25 10.26 25.19 8.61
CA GLN A 25 10.95 26.30 9.27
C GLN A 25 12.09 25.83 10.18
N GLU A 26 11.86 24.73 10.90
CA GLU A 26 12.83 24.10 11.81
C GLU A 26 13.82 23.18 11.09
N LYS A 27 13.73 23.09 9.75
CA LYS A 27 14.55 22.22 8.91
C LYS A 27 14.48 20.72 9.29
N GLY A 28 13.36 20.28 9.82
CA GLY A 28 13.14 18.88 10.21
C GLY A 28 13.32 17.86 9.07
N TYR A 29 13.39 18.33 7.83
CA TYR A 29 13.64 17.50 6.65
C TYR A 29 15.11 17.09 6.45
N GLU A 30 16.07 17.80 7.06
CA GLU A 30 17.51 17.56 6.79
C GLU A 30 17.96 16.09 6.99
N PRO A 31 17.48 15.35 8.02
CA PRO A 31 17.82 13.94 8.18
C PRO A 31 17.30 13.00 7.10
N TYR A 32 16.36 13.48 6.24
CA TYR A 32 15.68 12.68 5.22
C TYR A 32 16.17 12.99 3.81
N LEU A 33 17.17 13.84 3.65
CA LEU A 33 17.69 14.19 2.34
C LEU A 33 18.37 12.98 1.69
N THR A 34 17.94 12.66 0.47
CA THR A 34 18.45 11.56 -0.36
C THR A 34 18.16 11.87 -1.83
N ASP A 35 18.66 11.07 -2.73
CA ASP A 35 18.31 11.17 -4.14
C ASP A 35 17.10 10.29 -4.51
N LYS A 36 16.76 10.25 -5.80
CA LYS A 36 15.60 9.48 -6.29
C LYS A 36 15.85 7.98 -6.47
N PHE A 37 17.10 7.54 -6.45
CA PHE A 37 17.45 6.14 -6.70
C PHE A 37 17.48 5.35 -5.38
N PRO A 38 16.87 4.15 -5.32
CA PRO A 38 16.91 3.35 -4.09
C PRO A 38 18.31 2.77 -3.88
N ALA A 39 18.96 3.12 -2.77
CA ALA A 39 20.32 2.70 -2.47
C ALA A 39 20.50 1.17 -2.44
N LYS A 40 19.44 0.43 -2.07
CA LYS A 40 19.43 -1.05 -2.06
C LYS A 40 18.89 -1.67 -3.34
N LYS A 41 18.60 -0.88 -4.38
CA LYS A 41 17.99 -1.36 -5.63
C LYS A 41 16.74 -2.24 -5.42
N LEU A 42 16.00 -1.95 -4.36
CA LEU A 42 14.87 -2.72 -3.86
C LEU A 42 13.56 -1.97 -4.07
N ALA A 43 12.52 -2.69 -4.47
CA ALA A 43 11.13 -2.26 -4.33
C ALA A 43 10.37 -3.20 -3.39
N VAL A 44 9.48 -2.63 -2.57
CA VAL A 44 8.61 -3.37 -1.68
C VAL A 44 7.17 -3.03 -2.00
N LEU A 45 6.39 -4.00 -2.45
CA LEU A 45 4.93 -3.91 -2.53
C LEU A 45 4.35 -4.40 -1.21
N SER A 46 3.64 -3.55 -0.48
CA SER A 46 3.06 -3.88 0.82
C SER A 46 1.63 -3.39 0.99
N CYS A 47 0.94 -3.90 2.01
CA CYS A 47 -0.38 -3.42 2.37
C CYS A 47 -0.36 -1.99 2.89
N MET A 48 -1.44 -1.24 2.61
CA MET A 48 -1.66 0.11 3.14
C MET A 48 -2.09 0.14 4.60
N ASP A 49 -2.16 -1.00 5.29
CA ASP A 49 -2.49 -1.09 6.71
C ASP A 49 -1.63 -0.14 7.53
N THR A 50 -2.27 0.62 8.43
CA THR A 50 -1.59 1.64 9.23
C THR A 50 -0.55 1.06 10.19
N ARG A 51 -0.73 -0.19 10.64
CA ARG A 51 0.24 -0.91 11.48
C ARG A 51 1.60 -1.10 10.78
N LEU A 52 1.59 -1.15 9.44
CA LEU A 52 2.80 -1.34 8.63
C LEU A 52 3.45 -0.01 8.18
N THR A 53 2.93 1.14 8.58
CA THR A 53 3.46 2.42 8.10
C THR A 53 4.92 2.65 8.51
N VAL A 54 5.26 2.34 9.77
CA VAL A 54 6.61 2.43 10.32
C VAL A 54 7.22 1.05 10.51
N LEU A 55 6.45 0.09 11.07
CA LEU A 55 6.91 -1.26 11.38
C LEU A 55 7.57 -1.95 10.18
N LEU A 56 7.00 -1.83 8.98
CA LEU A 56 7.57 -2.44 7.78
C LEU A 56 9.02 -1.99 7.54
N GLN A 57 9.27 -0.70 7.59
CA GLN A 57 10.61 -0.16 7.31
C GLN A 57 11.59 -0.53 8.42
N GLU A 58 11.18 -0.41 9.69
CA GLU A 58 12.02 -0.76 10.84
C GLU A 58 12.35 -2.25 10.84
N ALA A 59 11.39 -3.13 10.62
CA ALA A 59 11.60 -4.59 10.59
C ALA A 59 12.48 -5.04 9.42
N LEU A 60 12.46 -4.33 8.30
CA LEU A 60 13.33 -4.59 7.14
C LEU A 60 14.71 -3.89 7.25
N GLY A 61 14.94 -3.08 8.27
CA GLY A 61 16.16 -2.28 8.41
C GLY A 61 16.33 -1.25 7.29
N LEU A 62 15.21 -0.68 6.79
CA LEU A 62 15.20 0.29 5.71
C LEU A 62 15.15 1.72 6.25
N ARG A 63 15.98 2.57 5.69
CA ARG A 63 15.99 4.02 5.92
C ARG A 63 15.42 4.77 4.73
N ASN A 64 15.16 6.06 4.91
CA ASN A 64 14.74 6.91 3.81
C ASN A 64 15.77 6.87 2.66
N GLY A 65 15.30 6.56 1.43
CA GLY A 65 16.17 6.41 0.25
C GLY A 65 16.66 4.99 -0.03
N ASP A 66 16.47 4.02 0.87
CA ASP A 66 16.96 2.66 0.67
C ASP A 66 16.15 1.86 -0.36
N ALA A 67 14.84 2.01 -0.38
CA ALA A 67 13.94 1.23 -1.23
C ALA A 67 12.76 2.06 -1.76
N LYS A 68 12.10 1.57 -2.81
CA LYS A 68 10.80 2.07 -3.27
C LYS A 68 9.69 1.32 -2.54
N ILE A 69 8.84 2.05 -1.84
CA ILE A 69 7.71 1.48 -1.11
C ILE A 69 6.42 1.76 -1.88
N ILE A 70 5.75 0.72 -2.35
CA ILE A 70 4.47 0.77 -3.04
C ILE A 70 3.43 0.16 -2.10
N LYS A 71 2.31 0.84 -1.88
CA LYS A 71 1.27 0.38 -0.98
C LYS A 71 -0.10 0.38 -1.65
N ASN A 72 -0.83 -0.73 -1.48
CA ASN A 72 -2.23 -0.86 -1.86
C ASN A 72 -3.01 -1.71 -0.85
N ALA A 73 -4.31 -1.90 -1.06
CA ALA A 73 -5.12 -2.75 -0.20
C ALA A 73 -4.76 -4.23 -0.43
N GLY A 74 -4.09 -4.84 0.56
CA GLY A 74 -3.75 -6.26 0.55
C GLY A 74 -2.39 -6.64 -0.03
N ALA A 75 -1.57 -5.72 -0.52
CA ALA A 75 -0.30 -6.01 -1.20
C ALA A 75 -0.46 -6.90 -2.44
N VAL A 76 -1.47 -6.65 -3.27
CA VAL A 76 -1.87 -7.49 -4.40
C VAL A 76 -1.68 -6.79 -5.74
N ILE A 77 -1.54 -7.58 -6.81
CA ILE A 77 -1.62 -7.13 -8.20
C ILE A 77 -2.86 -7.81 -8.84
N PRO A 78 -4.05 -7.20 -8.71
CA PRO A 78 -5.29 -7.79 -9.21
C PRO A 78 -5.37 -7.82 -10.74
N SER A 79 -4.59 -7.01 -11.42
CA SER A 79 -4.47 -6.96 -12.88
C SER A 79 -3.03 -6.67 -13.28
N PRO A 80 -2.49 -7.33 -14.31
CA PRO A 80 -1.13 -7.05 -14.78
C PRO A 80 -0.95 -5.62 -15.34
N TRP A 81 -2.03 -4.89 -15.52
CA TRP A 81 -2.00 -3.51 -16.03
C TRP A 81 -2.51 -2.48 -15.02
N ASP A 82 -2.47 -2.79 -13.74
CA ASP A 82 -2.85 -1.84 -12.69
C ASP A 82 -1.73 -0.86 -12.34
N SER A 83 -2.05 0.14 -11.50
CA SER A 83 -1.11 1.19 -11.11
C SER A 83 0.05 0.71 -10.24
N ALA A 84 -0.15 -0.36 -9.46
CA ALA A 84 0.92 -0.94 -8.66
C ALA A 84 1.94 -1.66 -9.56
N MET A 85 1.46 -2.43 -10.55
CA MET A 85 2.33 -3.03 -11.55
C MET A 85 3.08 -1.98 -12.36
N GLN A 86 2.39 -0.93 -12.82
CA GLN A 86 3.03 0.19 -13.51
C GLN A 86 4.14 0.81 -12.65
N SER A 87 3.91 1.00 -11.35
CA SER A 87 4.90 1.54 -10.43
C SER A 87 6.13 0.64 -10.28
N LEU A 88 5.95 -0.68 -10.28
CA LEU A 88 7.06 -1.64 -10.28
C LEU A 88 7.86 -1.58 -11.58
N ILE A 89 7.21 -1.50 -12.74
CA ILE A 89 7.87 -1.33 -14.04
C ILE A 89 8.72 -0.05 -14.06
N VAL A 90 8.17 1.08 -13.58
CA VAL A 90 8.92 2.35 -13.46
C VAL A 90 10.11 2.18 -12.49
N ALA A 91 9.92 1.50 -11.36
CA ALA A 91 10.99 1.26 -10.40
C ALA A 91 12.15 0.46 -11.01
N VAL A 92 11.86 -0.54 -11.83
CA VAL A 92 12.88 -1.35 -12.51
C VAL A 92 13.60 -0.53 -13.59
N TYR A 93 12.88 0.05 -14.54
CA TYR A 93 13.49 0.65 -15.72
C TYR A 93 14.04 2.06 -15.51
N GLU A 94 13.39 2.88 -14.70
CA GLU A 94 13.80 4.28 -14.48
C GLU A 94 14.62 4.47 -13.21
N LEU A 95 14.47 3.59 -12.22
CA LEU A 95 15.08 3.78 -10.91
C LEU A 95 16.07 2.68 -10.52
N GLY A 96 16.32 1.72 -11.41
CA GLY A 96 17.37 0.71 -11.27
C GLY A 96 17.10 -0.33 -10.20
N VAL A 97 15.83 -0.65 -9.92
CA VAL A 97 15.45 -1.73 -9.01
C VAL A 97 15.82 -3.08 -9.64
N GLU A 98 16.43 -3.96 -8.86
CA GLU A 98 16.85 -5.31 -9.25
C GLU A 98 16.10 -6.40 -8.45
N GLU A 99 15.54 -6.04 -7.28
CA GLU A 99 14.80 -6.97 -6.42
C GLU A 99 13.45 -6.40 -6.02
N ILE A 100 12.43 -7.26 -5.96
CA ILE A 100 11.07 -6.91 -5.53
C ILE A 100 10.65 -7.84 -4.40
N MET A 101 10.23 -7.26 -3.28
CA MET A 101 9.56 -7.97 -2.19
C MET A 101 8.06 -7.70 -2.25
N VAL A 102 7.24 -8.75 -2.18
CA VAL A 102 5.80 -8.66 -1.91
C VAL A 102 5.59 -8.99 -0.44
N VAL A 103 5.14 -8.03 0.35
CA VAL A 103 4.99 -8.19 1.80
C VAL A 103 3.52 -7.98 2.20
N ALA A 104 2.79 -9.09 2.29
CA ALA A 104 1.48 -9.14 2.94
C ALA A 104 1.64 -9.19 4.47
N HIS A 105 0.54 -9.29 5.22
CA HIS A 105 0.61 -9.35 6.68
C HIS A 105 -0.54 -10.18 7.27
N THR A 106 -0.36 -10.59 8.52
CA THR A 106 -1.40 -11.26 9.30
C THR A 106 -2.55 -10.31 9.61
N ASP A 107 -3.77 -10.84 9.77
CA ASP A 107 -4.99 -10.08 10.09
C ASP A 107 -5.22 -8.90 9.12
N CYS A 108 -5.08 -9.14 7.82
CA CYS A 108 -5.27 -8.12 6.80
C CYS A 108 -6.76 -7.80 6.59
N GLY A 109 -7.12 -6.52 6.66
CA GLY A 109 -8.49 -6.07 6.40
C GLY A 109 -8.98 -6.34 4.97
N ALA A 110 -8.07 -6.59 4.01
CA ALA A 110 -8.42 -6.99 2.65
C ALA A 110 -8.80 -8.47 2.54
N CYS A 111 -8.49 -9.29 3.57
CA CYS A 111 -8.92 -10.67 3.64
C CYS A 111 -10.44 -10.73 3.87
N ASN A 112 -11.14 -11.48 3.02
CA ASN A 112 -12.60 -11.63 3.05
C ASN A 112 -13.41 -10.32 2.84
N MET A 113 -12.84 -9.29 2.24
CA MET A 113 -13.64 -8.16 1.75
C MET A 113 -14.68 -8.65 0.74
N SER A 114 -15.88 -8.08 0.80
CA SER A 114 -16.94 -8.41 -0.14
C SER A 114 -17.65 -7.17 -0.65
N PHE A 115 -18.05 -7.19 -1.92
CA PHE A 115 -18.84 -6.11 -2.50
C PHE A 115 -20.16 -5.88 -1.75
N GLY A 116 -20.78 -6.91 -1.19
CA GLY A 116 -22.00 -6.77 -0.40
C GLY A 116 -21.85 -5.86 0.81
N HIS A 117 -20.69 -5.89 1.48
CA HIS A 117 -20.37 -4.96 2.56
C HIS A 117 -20.17 -3.53 2.02
N PHE A 118 -19.34 -3.35 1.00
CA PHE A 118 -19.10 -2.02 0.40
C PHE A 118 -20.39 -1.39 -0.12
N ARG A 119 -21.23 -2.14 -0.80
CA ARG A 119 -22.53 -1.66 -1.30
C ARG A 119 -23.40 -1.09 -0.17
N LYS A 120 -23.50 -1.79 0.95
CA LYS A 120 -24.21 -1.32 2.14
C LYS A 120 -23.69 0.03 2.62
N GLU A 121 -22.37 0.16 2.77
CA GLU A 121 -21.73 1.37 3.26
C GLU A 121 -21.84 2.54 2.28
N MET A 122 -21.72 2.28 0.98
CA MET A 122 -21.90 3.29 -0.07
C MET A 122 -23.31 3.87 -0.05
N LEU A 123 -24.34 3.00 0.02
CA LEU A 123 -25.73 3.43 0.12
C LEU A 123 -25.99 4.22 1.43
N ARG A 124 -25.47 3.75 2.54
CA ARG A 124 -25.56 4.45 3.83
C ARG A 124 -24.95 5.86 3.78
N ARG A 125 -23.91 6.06 3.00
CA ARG A 125 -23.22 7.35 2.77
C ARG A 125 -23.86 8.18 1.64
N GLY A 126 -25.01 7.76 1.11
CA GLY A 126 -25.78 8.53 0.14
C GLY A 126 -25.38 8.34 -1.32
N ILE A 127 -24.57 7.32 -1.64
CA ILE A 127 -24.31 6.98 -3.05
C ILE A 127 -25.58 6.37 -3.65
N PRO A 128 -26.16 6.94 -4.73
CA PRO A 128 -27.36 6.41 -5.36
C PRO A 128 -27.13 5.01 -5.94
N GLU A 129 -28.10 4.11 -5.77
CA GLU A 129 -28.05 2.74 -6.32
C GLU A 129 -27.75 2.72 -7.83
N VAL A 130 -28.30 3.68 -8.57
CA VAL A 130 -28.08 3.79 -10.01
C VAL A 130 -26.58 3.97 -10.37
N ASN A 131 -25.79 4.57 -9.51
CA ASN A 131 -24.35 4.73 -9.74
C ASN A 131 -23.62 3.39 -9.64
N LEU A 132 -24.11 2.48 -8.79
CA LEU A 132 -23.52 1.15 -8.64
C LEU A 132 -23.85 0.22 -9.81
N GLN A 133 -24.91 0.54 -10.57
CA GLN A 133 -25.36 -0.24 -11.73
C GLN A 133 -24.81 0.27 -13.06
N ARG A 134 -24.30 1.52 -13.11
CA ARG A 134 -23.87 2.21 -14.35
C ARG A 134 -22.37 2.24 -14.56
N THR A 135 -21.61 1.44 -13.84
CA THR A 135 -20.16 1.34 -14.06
C THR A 135 -19.86 0.28 -15.11
N ASP A 136 -18.91 0.55 -15.98
CA ASP A 136 -18.36 -0.44 -16.92
C ASP A 136 -17.46 -1.47 -16.24
N VAL A 137 -17.34 -1.38 -14.90
CA VAL A 137 -16.53 -2.24 -14.07
C VAL A 137 -17.42 -3.21 -13.30
N ASP A 138 -17.08 -4.48 -13.30
CA ASP A 138 -17.64 -5.45 -12.37
C ASP A 138 -17.20 -5.12 -10.94
N LEU A 139 -18.03 -4.35 -10.24
CA LEU A 139 -17.76 -3.90 -8.88
C LEU A 139 -17.64 -5.08 -7.89
N GLY A 140 -18.36 -6.18 -8.15
CA GLY A 140 -18.24 -7.39 -7.35
C GLY A 140 -16.81 -7.90 -7.36
N ARG A 141 -16.28 -8.15 -8.53
CA ARG A 141 -14.91 -8.62 -8.73
C ARG A 141 -13.85 -7.60 -8.32
N TRP A 142 -14.10 -6.31 -8.60
CA TRP A 142 -13.13 -5.24 -8.34
C TRP A 142 -12.92 -4.96 -6.85
N LEU A 143 -13.97 -5.12 -6.03
CA LEU A 143 -13.95 -4.87 -4.58
C LEU A 143 -13.91 -6.17 -3.77
N GLU A 144 -13.77 -7.31 -4.41
CA GLU A 144 -13.59 -8.58 -3.71
C GLU A 144 -12.16 -8.71 -3.19
N GLY A 145 -12.03 -9.13 -1.93
CA GLY A 145 -10.75 -9.41 -1.32
C GLY A 145 -10.27 -10.84 -1.64
N PHE A 146 -9.15 -11.19 -1.10
CA PHE A 146 -8.65 -12.57 -1.11
C PHE A 146 -9.18 -13.35 0.11
N HIS A 147 -9.10 -14.69 0.05
CA HIS A 147 -9.53 -15.55 1.15
C HIS A 147 -8.37 -16.29 1.83
N ASP A 148 -7.22 -16.30 1.18
CA ASP A 148 -5.99 -16.94 1.64
C ASP A 148 -4.80 -16.02 1.36
N THR A 149 -4.16 -15.57 2.44
CA THR A 149 -3.05 -14.60 2.34
C THR A 149 -1.84 -15.19 1.63
N GLU A 150 -1.51 -16.47 1.88
CA GLU A 150 -0.36 -17.12 1.26
C GLU A 150 -0.58 -17.32 -0.24
N ALA A 151 -1.76 -17.83 -0.62
CA ALA A 151 -2.14 -17.97 -2.03
C ALA A 151 -2.15 -16.62 -2.75
N SER A 152 -2.60 -15.55 -2.10
CA SER A 152 -2.61 -14.19 -2.65
C SER A 152 -1.20 -13.65 -2.89
N VAL A 153 -0.28 -13.87 -1.95
CA VAL A 153 1.14 -13.50 -2.12
C VAL A 153 1.76 -14.25 -3.28
N ARG A 154 1.54 -15.57 -3.35
CA ARG A 154 2.05 -16.44 -4.43
C ARG A 154 1.56 -15.96 -5.80
N ALA A 155 0.26 -15.73 -5.95
CA ALA A 155 -0.33 -15.23 -7.19
C ALA A 155 0.22 -13.85 -7.58
N THR A 156 0.47 -12.96 -6.61
CA THR A 156 1.06 -11.64 -6.85
C THR A 156 2.51 -11.76 -7.34
N VAL A 157 3.33 -12.60 -6.70
CA VAL A 157 4.72 -12.89 -7.12
C VAL A 157 4.74 -13.46 -8.54
N GLU A 158 3.87 -14.42 -8.86
CA GLU A 158 3.74 -15.00 -10.19
C GLU A 158 3.33 -13.94 -11.23
N THR A 159 2.35 -13.09 -10.91
CA THR A 159 1.90 -12.01 -11.81
C THR A 159 3.02 -11.03 -12.12
N ILE A 160 3.83 -10.65 -11.14
CA ILE A 160 4.98 -9.76 -11.34
C ILE A 160 6.07 -10.45 -12.17
N GLY A 161 6.47 -11.67 -11.77
CA GLY A 161 7.57 -12.39 -12.41
C GLY A 161 7.28 -12.82 -13.85
N HIS A 162 6.02 -13.08 -14.21
CA HIS A 162 5.60 -13.46 -15.55
C HIS A 162 5.09 -12.28 -16.40
N HIS A 163 5.14 -11.06 -15.88
CA HIS A 163 4.67 -9.91 -16.64
C HIS A 163 5.52 -9.70 -17.92
N PRO A 164 4.90 -9.49 -19.09
CA PRO A 164 5.64 -9.44 -20.37
C PRO A 164 6.66 -8.30 -20.48
N LEU A 165 6.52 -7.26 -19.63
CA LEU A 165 7.49 -6.14 -19.56
C LEU A 165 8.46 -6.26 -18.38
N MET A 166 8.43 -7.35 -17.59
CA MET A 166 9.38 -7.56 -16.51
C MET A 166 10.63 -8.28 -17.04
N PRO A 167 11.85 -7.80 -16.74
CA PRO A 167 13.07 -8.48 -17.18
C PRO A 167 13.21 -9.83 -16.47
N LYS A 168 13.83 -10.80 -17.14
CA LYS A 168 13.93 -12.18 -16.64
C LYS A 168 14.86 -12.37 -15.45
N ASP A 169 15.76 -11.43 -15.26
CA ASP A 169 16.75 -11.42 -14.18
C ASP A 169 16.27 -10.71 -12.92
N ILE A 170 15.05 -10.12 -12.94
CA ILE A 170 14.47 -9.54 -11.74
C ILE A 170 14.18 -10.63 -10.69
N ILE A 171 14.57 -10.37 -9.47
CA ILE A 171 14.27 -11.26 -8.36
C ILE A 171 12.96 -10.80 -7.70
N VAL A 172 11.97 -11.70 -7.63
CA VAL A 172 10.68 -11.41 -6.96
C VAL A 172 10.42 -12.47 -5.89
N ARG A 173 10.24 -12.03 -4.64
CA ARG A 173 9.98 -12.93 -3.50
C ARG A 173 8.80 -12.44 -2.68
N GLY A 174 8.03 -13.39 -2.14
CA GLY A 174 6.83 -13.13 -1.34
C GLY A 174 7.02 -13.44 0.14
N PHE A 175 6.42 -12.61 1.00
CA PHE A 175 6.52 -12.71 2.46
C PHE A 175 5.18 -12.37 3.12
N ILE A 176 4.98 -12.93 4.31
CA ILE A 176 3.92 -12.53 5.25
C ILE A 176 4.59 -11.97 6.49
N MET A 177 4.24 -10.74 6.86
CA MET A 177 4.71 -10.08 8.07
C MET A 177 3.71 -10.25 9.21
N GLU A 178 4.19 -10.66 10.37
CA GLU A 178 3.43 -10.61 11.61
C GLU A 178 3.29 -9.16 12.08
N THR A 179 2.06 -8.70 12.27
CA THR A 179 1.79 -7.28 12.56
C THR A 179 2.18 -6.83 13.97
N GLU A 180 2.37 -7.75 14.90
CA GLU A 180 2.77 -7.41 16.28
C GLU A 180 4.29 -7.37 16.46
N THR A 181 5.01 -8.21 15.74
CA THR A 181 6.46 -8.42 15.94
C THR A 181 7.33 -7.97 14.78
N GLY A 182 6.75 -7.80 13.58
CA GLY A 182 7.49 -7.55 12.34
C GLY A 182 8.21 -8.79 11.78
N ALA A 183 8.00 -9.97 12.37
CA ALA A 183 8.61 -11.21 11.86
C ALA A 183 8.13 -11.54 10.45
N LEU A 184 9.06 -11.94 9.58
CA LEU A 184 8.78 -12.31 8.18
C LEU A 184 8.81 -13.83 8.01
N THR A 185 7.78 -14.35 7.34
CA THR A 185 7.75 -15.72 6.82
C THR A 185 7.75 -15.68 5.31
N GLU A 186 8.70 -16.35 4.68
CA GLU A 186 8.74 -16.43 3.22
C GLU A 186 7.68 -17.40 2.70
N VAL A 187 6.97 -17.00 1.64
CA VAL A 187 6.02 -17.80 0.89
C VAL A 187 6.76 -18.41 -0.30
N LYS A 188 6.76 -19.75 -0.35
CA LYS A 188 7.42 -20.55 -1.42
C LYS A 188 6.42 -20.97 -2.49
#